data_ffabb522434df36f42f53a770e2b8c66
#
_entry.id   ffabb522434df36f42f53a770e2b8c66
#
_cell.length_a   1.000
_cell.length_b   1.000
_cell.length_c   1.000
_cell.angle_alpha   90.00
_cell.angle_beta   90.00
_cell.angle_gamma   90.00
#
_symmetry.space_group_name_H-M   'P 1'
#
loop_
_entity.id
_entity.type
_entity.pdbx_description
1 polymer ?
#
loop_
_entity_poly.entity_id
_entity_poly.type
_entity_poly.pdbx_seq_one_letter_code
_entity_poly.pdbx_strand_id
1 'polypeptide(L)'
;MVAGATGIDFFLMTIAADDGVMPQTREHAAVLEALGVTEGVVAITKSDLADPEGVKSFLATSGSGVGNQHLTPVVAVSVKTGEGLDELRAALDRVAARVRSRADRDAPARLHVDRSFTIKGAGTVVTGTLWTGSLARGDELVVLPEGREVRVRGVQVHDEPADRAPAGQRVAVNLVGVGRYEVGRGDVLAGRGAGLEPTFRLDVELNFRPEHGDRVQVHHGTREAPARLAELGGRFWQLRLEQPLVAAQGDRIVVRRVAPPDTLGGGTVLDPHPRRHGPSRDAIVRLERRSRGEPDPPPEPAPKPPTPSAQRPTPLFPEALAVEERLRESGFEPPLNPELDEHALAALRDAGRAVRVGRQLHYHREPLAEIERRVRARIERDGSITLAQLRDELGTSRKFAQALLEHFDAARVTLRRPDDARVLRRRE
;
A
#
# COMPACT_ATOMS: atom_id res chain seq x y z
N MET A 1 -9.68 5.25 -20.09
CA MET A 1 -8.81 4.24 -20.71
C MET A 1 -8.03 3.42 -19.67
N VAL A 2 -7.32 4.02 -18.69
CA VAL A 2 -6.45 3.30 -17.73
C VAL A 2 -7.14 2.06 -17.12
N ALA A 3 -8.36 2.21 -16.58
CA ALA A 3 -9.09 1.11 -15.95
C ALA A 3 -9.41 -0.08 -16.87
N GLY A 4 -9.48 0.13 -18.20
CA GLY A 4 -9.68 -0.96 -19.17
C GLY A 4 -8.39 -1.64 -19.61
N ALA A 5 -7.24 -0.95 -19.45
CA ALA A 5 -5.95 -1.44 -19.89
C ALA A 5 -5.19 -2.23 -18.80
N THR A 6 -5.63 -2.17 -17.55
CA THR A 6 -4.90 -2.77 -16.42
C THR A 6 -4.92 -4.30 -16.38
N GLY A 7 -5.87 -4.93 -17.06
CA GLY A 7 -6.02 -6.39 -17.06
C GLY A 7 -5.75 -7.06 -18.42
N ILE A 8 -5.06 -6.37 -19.37
CA ILE A 8 -4.74 -6.93 -20.68
C ILE A 8 -3.34 -7.51 -20.70
N ASP A 9 -3.15 -8.56 -21.49
CA ASP A 9 -1.85 -9.21 -21.70
C ASP A 9 -1.15 -8.66 -22.93
N PHE A 10 -1.89 -8.22 -23.97
CA PHE A 10 -1.40 -7.55 -25.17
C PHE A 10 -2.44 -6.57 -25.72
N PHE A 11 -2.03 -5.71 -26.64
CA PHE A 11 -2.90 -4.67 -27.19
C PHE A 11 -3.11 -4.80 -28.71
N LEU A 12 -4.26 -4.32 -29.18
CA LEU A 12 -4.49 -3.92 -30.55
C LEU A 12 -4.73 -2.41 -30.57
N MET A 13 -3.78 -1.65 -31.09
CA MET A 13 -3.91 -0.20 -31.24
C MET A 13 -4.36 0.14 -32.65
N THR A 14 -5.44 0.89 -32.77
CA THR A 14 -5.95 1.34 -34.07
C THR A 14 -5.63 2.80 -34.30
N ILE A 15 -5.07 3.12 -35.48
CA ILE A 15 -4.74 4.47 -35.95
C ILE A 15 -5.34 4.63 -37.34
N ALA A 16 -6.18 5.64 -37.55
CA ALA A 16 -6.75 5.88 -38.86
C ALA A 16 -5.73 6.56 -39.78
N ALA A 17 -5.60 6.08 -41.01
CA ALA A 17 -4.63 6.60 -41.97
C ALA A 17 -4.89 8.08 -42.32
N ASP A 18 -6.16 8.47 -42.39
CA ASP A 18 -6.63 9.82 -42.69
C ASP A 18 -6.41 10.83 -41.54
N ASP A 19 -6.48 10.36 -40.27
CA ASP A 19 -6.29 11.21 -39.10
C ASP A 19 -4.84 11.24 -38.57
N GLY A 20 -4.07 10.19 -38.85
CA GLY A 20 -2.69 10.03 -38.36
C GLY A 20 -2.60 9.77 -36.86
N VAL A 21 -1.40 10.02 -36.30
CA VAL A 21 -1.14 9.81 -34.87
C VAL A 21 -1.63 11.00 -34.06
N MET A 22 -2.77 10.84 -33.43
CA MET A 22 -3.43 11.85 -32.62
C MET A 22 -2.84 11.94 -31.19
N PRO A 23 -3.03 13.06 -30.45
CA PRO A 23 -2.62 13.16 -29.05
C PRO A 23 -3.15 12.02 -28.16
N GLN A 24 -4.37 11.55 -28.42
CA GLN A 24 -4.95 10.41 -27.72
C GLN A 24 -4.19 9.10 -27.95
N THR A 25 -3.64 8.89 -29.16
CA THR A 25 -2.82 7.72 -29.49
C THR A 25 -1.54 7.69 -28.63
N ARG A 26 -0.90 8.85 -28.46
CA ARG A 26 0.29 9.02 -27.61
C ARG A 26 -0.02 8.77 -26.15
N GLU A 27 -1.14 9.31 -25.66
CA GLU A 27 -1.61 9.08 -24.27
C GLU A 27 -1.89 7.60 -24.03
N HIS A 28 -2.51 6.90 -24.99
CA HIS A 28 -2.75 5.46 -24.93
C HIS A 28 -1.45 4.66 -24.89
N ALA A 29 -0.47 5.03 -25.71
CA ALA A 29 0.86 4.42 -25.71
C ALA A 29 1.55 4.60 -24.36
N ALA A 30 1.54 5.81 -23.81
CA ALA A 30 2.14 6.11 -22.50
C ALA A 30 1.50 5.29 -21.36
N VAL A 31 0.19 5.06 -21.41
CA VAL A 31 -0.50 4.20 -20.43
C VAL A 31 -0.09 2.73 -20.59
N LEU A 32 0.02 2.21 -21.82
CA LEU A 32 0.47 0.84 -22.06
C LEU A 32 1.90 0.63 -21.56
N GLU A 33 2.79 1.58 -21.84
CA GLU A 33 4.17 1.58 -21.33
C GLU A 33 4.22 1.60 -19.81
N ALA A 34 3.43 2.49 -19.18
CA ALA A 34 3.31 2.59 -17.73
C ALA A 34 2.85 1.27 -17.08
N LEU A 35 1.93 0.55 -17.74
CA LEU A 35 1.45 -0.77 -17.32
C LEU A 35 2.40 -1.91 -17.70
N GLY A 36 3.48 -1.63 -18.46
CA GLY A 36 4.42 -2.63 -18.94
C GLY A 36 3.77 -3.61 -19.93
N VAL A 37 2.76 -3.17 -20.69
CA VAL A 37 2.19 -3.93 -21.81
C VAL A 37 2.98 -3.58 -23.07
N THR A 38 3.96 -4.41 -23.37
CA THR A 38 4.92 -4.15 -24.46
C THR A 38 4.59 -4.89 -25.75
N GLU A 39 3.74 -5.91 -25.66
CA GLU A 39 3.36 -6.76 -26.79
C GLU A 39 2.04 -6.32 -27.39
N GLY A 40 1.94 -6.32 -28.71
CA GLY A 40 0.71 -5.95 -29.38
C GLY A 40 0.83 -5.88 -30.89
N VAL A 41 -0.22 -5.36 -31.52
CA VAL A 41 -0.31 -5.09 -32.96
C VAL A 41 -0.83 -3.66 -33.15
N VAL A 42 -0.29 -2.94 -34.12
CA VAL A 42 -0.84 -1.66 -34.58
C VAL A 42 -1.57 -1.91 -35.89
N ALA A 43 -2.86 -1.59 -35.95
CA ALA A 43 -3.63 -1.60 -37.19
C ALA A 43 -3.84 -0.18 -37.70
N ILE A 44 -3.30 0.13 -38.88
CA ILE A 44 -3.58 1.39 -39.54
C ILE A 44 -4.86 1.19 -40.36
N THR A 45 -5.95 1.75 -39.85
CA THR A 45 -7.30 1.60 -40.44
C THR A 45 -7.56 2.62 -41.54
N LYS A 46 -8.62 2.42 -42.35
CA LYS A 46 -9.00 3.29 -43.47
C LYS A 46 -7.89 3.45 -44.52
N SER A 47 -7.15 2.38 -44.79
CA SER A 47 -6.10 2.37 -45.83
C SER A 47 -6.64 2.60 -47.25
N ASP A 48 -7.97 2.48 -47.43
CA ASP A 48 -8.68 2.83 -48.65
C ASP A 48 -8.91 4.35 -48.86
N LEU A 49 -8.74 5.15 -47.80
CA LEU A 49 -8.98 6.61 -47.84
C LEU A 49 -7.68 7.42 -47.89
N ALA A 50 -6.62 6.93 -47.27
CA ALA A 50 -5.33 7.63 -47.23
C ALA A 50 -4.16 6.64 -47.20
N ASP A 51 -2.98 7.09 -47.67
CA ASP A 51 -1.75 6.30 -47.64
C ASP A 51 -1.28 6.03 -46.19
N PRO A 52 -1.12 4.76 -45.80
CA PRO A 52 -0.65 4.39 -44.49
C PRO A 52 0.84 4.68 -44.22
N GLU A 53 1.64 4.98 -45.24
CA GLU A 53 3.10 5.17 -45.11
C GLU A 53 3.49 6.35 -44.21
N GLY A 54 2.68 7.41 -44.20
CA GLY A 54 2.88 8.53 -43.25
C GLY A 54 2.80 8.11 -41.77
N VAL A 55 1.85 7.25 -41.42
CA VAL A 55 1.71 6.72 -40.07
C VAL A 55 2.82 5.72 -39.76
N LYS A 56 3.17 4.83 -40.68
CA LYS A 56 4.28 3.87 -40.50
C LYS A 56 5.59 4.59 -40.23
N SER A 57 5.92 5.59 -41.08
CA SER A 57 7.13 6.40 -40.92
C SER A 57 7.19 7.12 -39.58
N PHE A 58 6.07 7.69 -39.14
CA PHE A 58 5.99 8.32 -37.83
C PHE A 58 6.25 7.32 -36.69
N LEU A 59 5.64 6.15 -36.74
CA LEU A 59 5.83 5.10 -35.72
C LEU A 59 7.27 4.61 -35.67
N ALA A 60 7.94 4.51 -36.80
CA ALA A 60 9.34 4.06 -36.91
C ALA A 60 10.34 5.09 -36.37
N THR A 61 10.04 6.40 -36.48
CA THR A 61 11.00 7.47 -36.16
C THR A 61 10.79 8.16 -34.83
N SER A 62 9.57 8.18 -34.32
CA SER A 62 9.19 9.09 -33.20
C SER A 62 9.45 8.58 -31.80
N GLY A 63 10.04 7.40 -31.61
CA GLY A 63 10.18 6.83 -30.26
C GLY A 63 8.84 6.80 -29.49
N SER A 64 7.76 6.55 -30.19
CA SER A 64 6.38 6.82 -29.78
C SER A 64 5.87 6.03 -28.57
N GLY A 65 6.71 5.21 -27.91
CA GLY A 65 6.29 4.37 -26.79
C GLY A 65 5.28 3.27 -27.15
N VAL A 66 4.92 3.15 -28.43
CA VAL A 66 3.97 2.13 -28.90
C VAL A 66 4.70 0.80 -29.06
N GLY A 67 4.74 0.03 -27.98
CA GLY A 67 5.35 -1.30 -27.98
C GLY A 67 6.87 -1.29 -28.15
N ASN A 68 7.45 -2.47 -28.24
CA ASN A 68 8.85 -2.62 -28.64
C ASN A 68 8.94 -2.35 -30.14
N GLN A 69 9.46 -1.17 -30.53
CA GLN A 69 9.48 -0.66 -31.92
C GLN A 69 9.99 -1.66 -32.99
N HIS A 70 10.82 -2.62 -32.57
CA HIS A 70 11.36 -3.65 -33.44
C HIS A 70 10.51 -4.94 -33.51
N LEU A 71 9.54 -5.13 -32.64
CA LEU A 71 8.78 -6.37 -32.50
C LEU A 71 7.28 -6.21 -32.69
N THR A 72 6.76 -4.97 -32.69
CA THR A 72 5.32 -4.71 -32.81
C THR A 72 4.93 -4.69 -34.31
N PRO A 73 4.14 -5.65 -34.78
CA PRO A 73 3.65 -5.65 -36.17
C PRO A 73 2.78 -4.42 -36.46
N VAL A 74 2.98 -3.78 -37.58
CA VAL A 74 2.14 -2.68 -38.09
C VAL A 74 1.49 -3.14 -39.39
N VAL A 75 0.15 -3.25 -39.39
CA VAL A 75 -0.62 -3.76 -40.52
C VAL A 75 -1.61 -2.70 -40.99
N ALA A 76 -1.58 -2.39 -42.29
CA ALA A 76 -2.58 -1.51 -42.92
C ALA A 76 -3.82 -2.32 -43.28
N VAL A 77 -5.02 -1.79 -42.92
CA VAL A 77 -6.27 -2.49 -43.12
C VAL A 77 -7.38 -1.56 -43.59
N SER A 78 -8.28 -2.09 -44.40
CA SER A 78 -9.55 -1.47 -44.72
C SER A 78 -10.70 -2.46 -44.44
N VAL A 79 -11.59 -2.10 -43.55
CA VAL A 79 -12.81 -2.89 -43.28
C VAL A 79 -13.76 -2.83 -44.51
N LYS A 80 -13.70 -1.74 -45.28
CA LYS A 80 -14.55 -1.52 -46.44
C LYS A 80 -14.18 -2.43 -47.60
N THR A 81 -12.89 -2.60 -47.86
CA THR A 81 -12.39 -3.43 -48.97
C THR A 81 -12.04 -4.86 -48.57
N GLY A 82 -11.81 -5.08 -47.25
CA GLY A 82 -11.33 -6.36 -46.72
C GLY A 82 -9.80 -6.48 -46.79
N GLU A 83 -9.11 -5.50 -47.33
CA GLU A 83 -7.63 -5.50 -47.48
C GLU A 83 -6.95 -5.55 -46.09
N GLY A 84 -5.91 -6.36 -45.96
CA GLY A 84 -5.06 -6.48 -44.78
C GLY A 84 -5.70 -7.20 -43.59
N LEU A 85 -6.98 -7.58 -43.65
CA LEU A 85 -7.67 -8.20 -42.51
C LEU A 85 -7.11 -9.59 -42.16
N ASP A 86 -6.73 -10.39 -43.16
CA ASP A 86 -6.14 -11.71 -42.89
C ASP A 86 -4.69 -11.58 -42.36
N GLU A 87 -3.95 -10.58 -42.83
CA GLU A 87 -2.63 -10.26 -42.26
C GLU A 87 -2.74 -9.81 -40.80
N LEU A 88 -3.75 -8.97 -40.47
CA LEU A 88 -4.04 -8.54 -39.11
C LEU A 88 -4.37 -9.73 -38.21
N ARG A 89 -5.24 -10.66 -38.65
CA ARG A 89 -5.56 -11.88 -37.90
C ARG A 89 -4.31 -12.71 -37.65
N ALA A 90 -3.51 -12.96 -38.68
CA ALA A 90 -2.28 -13.70 -38.54
C ALA A 90 -1.26 -13.01 -37.61
N ALA A 91 -1.21 -11.67 -37.61
CA ALA A 91 -0.37 -10.91 -36.67
C ALA A 91 -0.84 -11.06 -35.22
N LEU A 92 -2.15 -10.96 -34.97
CA LEU A 92 -2.75 -11.17 -33.64
C LEU A 92 -2.50 -12.59 -33.14
N ASP A 93 -2.68 -13.61 -33.98
CA ASP A 93 -2.42 -15.01 -33.62
C ASP A 93 -0.96 -15.23 -33.22
N ARG A 94 -0.01 -14.65 -33.99
CA ARG A 94 1.42 -14.73 -33.67
C ARG A 94 1.75 -14.06 -32.32
N VAL A 95 1.15 -12.89 -32.03
CA VAL A 95 1.34 -12.21 -30.75
C VAL A 95 0.72 -13.02 -29.61
N ALA A 96 -0.51 -13.47 -29.78
CA ALA A 96 -1.21 -14.28 -28.77
C ALA A 96 -0.47 -15.58 -28.41
N ALA A 97 0.17 -16.22 -29.40
CA ALA A 97 0.93 -17.46 -29.18
C ALA A 97 2.22 -17.27 -28.35
N ARG A 98 2.81 -16.08 -28.38
CA ARG A 98 4.07 -15.79 -27.64
C ARG A 98 3.87 -15.09 -26.31
N VAL A 99 2.76 -14.39 -26.12
CA VAL A 99 2.48 -13.64 -24.90
C VAL A 99 2.11 -14.61 -23.78
N ARG A 100 2.76 -14.45 -22.63
CA ARG A 100 2.36 -15.17 -21.42
C ARG A 100 1.27 -14.39 -20.71
N SER A 101 0.18 -15.04 -20.39
CA SER A 101 -0.87 -14.43 -19.58
C SER A 101 -0.32 -14.05 -18.20
N ARG A 102 -0.71 -12.88 -17.72
CA ARG A 102 -0.42 -12.40 -16.36
C ARG A 102 -1.37 -13.00 -15.33
N ALA A 103 -2.40 -13.72 -15.78
CA ALA A 103 -3.39 -14.34 -14.92
C ALA A 103 -2.78 -15.49 -14.11
N ASP A 104 -2.82 -15.36 -12.79
CA ASP A 104 -2.46 -16.43 -11.87
C ASP A 104 -3.74 -17.19 -11.47
N ARG A 105 -3.90 -18.41 -11.99
CA ARG A 105 -5.10 -19.23 -11.76
C ARG A 105 -5.09 -19.98 -10.43
N ASP A 106 -3.92 -20.13 -9.82
CA ASP A 106 -3.74 -20.90 -8.59
C ASP A 106 -3.84 -20.02 -7.33
N ALA A 107 -3.70 -18.73 -7.48
CA ALA A 107 -3.87 -17.76 -6.40
C ALA A 107 -5.35 -17.58 -5.99
N PRO A 108 -5.65 -17.04 -4.82
CA PRO A 108 -7.01 -16.64 -4.44
C PRO A 108 -7.62 -15.63 -5.43
N ALA A 109 -8.94 -15.70 -5.59
CA ALA A 109 -9.65 -14.85 -6.53
C ALA A 109 -9.47 -13.36 -6.23
N ARG A 110 -9.18 -12.57 -7.29
CA ARG A 110 -9.06 -11.11 -7.25
C ARG A 110 -9.67 -10.51 -8.51
N LEU A 111 -10.83 -9.88 -8.35
CA LEU A 111 -11.55 -9.22 -9.44
C LEU A 111 -11.62 -7.72 -9.20
N HIS A 112 -11.13 -6.92 -10.15
CA HIS A 112 -11.26 -5.47 -10.13
C HIS A 112 -12.56 -5.04 -10.79
N VAL A 113 -13.46 -4.44 -9.99
CA VAL A 113 -14.80 -4.05 -10.45
C VAL A 113 -14.70 -2.82 -11.35
N ASP A 114 -15.24 -2.92 -12.56
CA ASP A 114 -15.34 -1.81 -13.52
C ASP A 114 -16.77 -1.22 -13.60
N ARG A 115 -17.80 -2.00 -13.32
CA ARG A 115 -19.20 -1.55 -13.31
C ARG A 115 -20.00 -2.29 -12.26
N SER A 116 -21.04 -1.61 -11.74
CA SER A 116 -22.06 -2.19 -10.87
C SER A 116 -23.44 -1.75 -11.34
N PHE A 117 -24.36 -2.69 -11.42
CA PHE A 117 -25.75 -2.43 -11.83
C PHE A 117 -26.72 -3.42 -11.19
N THR A 118 -28.02 -3.11 -11.26
CA THR A 118 -29.06 -3.97 -10.74
C THR A 118 -29.83 -4.60 -11.90
N ILE A 119 -30.01 -5.92 -11.86
CA ILE A 119 -30.87 -6.64 -12.79
C ILE A 119 -32.13 -7.02 -12.01
N LYS A 120 -33.33 -6.69 -12.61
CA LYS A 120 -34.61 -7.01 -12.01
C LYS A 120 -34.73 -8.54 -11.80
N GLY A 121 -34.96 -8.95 -10.56
CA GLY A 121 -35.05 -10.37 -10.16
C GLY A 121 -33.68 -11.03 -9.84
N ALA A 122 -32.58 -10.49 -10.32
CA ALA A 122 -31.23 -11.05 -10.05
C ALA A 122 -30.49 -10.31 -8.90
N GLY A 123 -30.80 -9.03 -8.66
CA GLY A 123 -30.13 -8.23 -7.65
C GLY A 123 -28.91 -7.49 -8.18
N THR A 124 -27.88 -7.33 -7.33
CA THR A 124 -26.65 -6.61 -7.69
C THR A 124 -25.72 -7.47 -8.53
N VAL A 125 -25.33 -6.95 -9.67
CA VAL A 125 -24.36 -7.55 -10.58
C VAL A 125 -23.20 -6.60 -10.77
N VAL A 126 -21.99 -7.09 -10.64
CA VAL A 126 -20.76 -6.36 -10.96
C VAL A 126 -20.04 -7.00 -12.12
N THR A 127 -19.36 -6.20 -12.93
CA THR A 127 -18.43 -6.69 -13.96
C THR A 127 -17.03 -6.24 -13.64
N GLY A 128 -16.05 -7.00 -14.09
CA GLY A 128 -14.65 -6.67 -13.89
C GLY A 128 -13.71 -7.69 -14.50
N THR A 129 -12.42 -7.40 -14.48
CA THR A 129 -11.38 -8.33 -14.90
C THR A 129 -10.92 -9.16 -13.70
N LEU A 130 -11.01 -10.47 -13.83
CA LEU A 130 -10.50 -11.42 -12.85
C LEU A 130 -8.99 -11.61 -13.06
N TRP A 131 -8.17 -11.01 -12.19
CA TRP A 131 -6.71 -11.04 -12.33
C TRP A 131 -6.11 -12.34 -11.82
N THR A 132 -6.65 -12.87 -10.73
CA THR A 132 -6.14 -14.11 -10.13
C THR A 132 -7.28 -15.03 -9.73
N GLY A 133 -6.98 -16.31 -9.61
CA GLY A 133 -7.86 -17.34 -9.11
C GLY A 133 -8.98 -17.75 -10.05
N SER A 134 -10.07 -18.16 -9.48
CA SER A 134 -11.32 -18.47 -10.20
C SER A 134 -12.51 -18.13 -9.34
N LEU A 135 -13.66 -17.89 -9.98
CA LEU A 135 -14.94 -17.61 -9.32
C LEU A 135 -15.99 -18.63 -9.75
N ALA A 136 -16.72 -19.15 -8.77
CA ALA A 136 -17.84 -20.07 -8.97
C ALA A 136 -19.05 -19.65 -8.13
N ARG A 137 -20.20 -20.19 -8.44
CA ARG A 137 -21.41 -20.03 -7.62
C ARG A 137 -21.17 -20.58 -6.20
N GLY A 138 -21.56 -19.80 -5.20
CA GLY A 138 -21.42 -20.17 -3.79
C GLY A 138 -20.16 -19.64 -3.12
N ASP A 139 -19.20 -19.15 -3.88
CA ASP A 139 -17.97 -18.60 -3.33
C ASP A 139 -18.25 -17.41 -2.40
N GLU A 140 -17.49 -17.33 -1.31
CA GLU A 140 -17.53 -16.23 -0.36
C GLU A 140 -16.37 -15.29 -0.63
N LEU A 141 -16.69 -14.02 -0.79
CA LEU A 141 -15.75 -12.96 -1.15
C LEU A 141 -15.87 -11.79 -0.19
N VAL A 142 -14.85 -10.95 -0.19
CA VAL A 142 -14.85 -9.67 0.52
C VAL A 142 -14.76 -8.54 -0.50
N VAL A 143 -15.63 -7.53 -0.38
CA VAL A 143 -15.56 -6.28 -1.15
C VAL A 143 -14.60 -5.34 -0.44
N LEU A 144 -13.48 -5.03 -1.06
CA LEU A 144 -12.47 -4.11 -0.54
C LEU A 144 -12.55 -2.75 -1.29
N PRO A 145 -12.29 -1.61 -0.61
CA PRO A 145 -11.66 -1.47 0.71
C PRO A 145 -12.60 -1.59 1.91
N GLU A 146 -13.92 -1.66 1.73
CA GLU A 146 -14.90 -1.56 2.83
C GLU A 146 -14.93 -2.80 3.75
N GLY A 147 -14.36 -3.93 3.31
CA GLY A 147 -14.31 -5.17 4.09
C GLY A 147 -15.65 -5.92 4.19
N ARG A 148 -16.58 -5.67 3.26
CA ARG A 148 -17.91 -6.27 3.29
C ARG A 148 -17.91 -7.69 2.74
N GLU A 149 -18.41 -8.65 3.49
CA GLU A 149 -18.60 -10.03 3.05
C GLU A 149 -19.79 -10.15 2.08
N VAL A 150 -19.59 -10.88 0.99
CA VAL A 150 -20.59 -11.15 -0.05
C VAL A 150 -20.47 -12.58 -0.52
N ARG A 151 -21.54 -13.10 -1.13
CA ARG A 151 -21.55 -14.44 -1.72
C ARG A 151 -21.91 -14.38 -3.20
N VAL A 152 -21.24 -15.18 -4.01
CA VAL A 152 -21.51 -15.32 -5.44
C VAL A 152 -22.78 -16.14 -5.66
N ARG A 153 -23.77 -15.55 -6.33
CA ARG A 153 -25.01 -16.21 -6.74
C ARG A 153 -24.89 -16.86 -8.10
N GLY A 154 -24.09 -16.29 -8.98
CA GLY A 154 -23.82 -16.77 -10.32
C GLY A 154 -22.72 -15.99 -11.00
N VAL A 155 -22.15 -16.60 -12.02
CA VAL A 155 -21.03 -16.07 -12.81
C VAL A 155 -21.37 -16.16 -14.28
N GLN A 156 -20.97 -15.15 -15.08
CA GLN A 156 -21.10 -15.17 -16.54
C GLN A 156 -19.77 -14.72 -17.17
N VAL A 157 -19.44 -15.36 -18.28
CA VAL A 157 -18.29 -15.04 -19.12
C VAL A 157 -18.79 -14.87 -20.54
N HIS A 158 -18.45 -13.75 -21.21
CA HIS A 158 -18.92 -13.40 -22.55
C HIS A 158 -20.45 -13.46 -22.67
N ASP A 159 -21.16 -12.94 -21.67
CA ASP A 159 -22.62 -12.92 -21.54
C ASP A 159 -23.31 -14.31 -21.40
N GLU A 160 -22.51 -15.39 -21.30
CA GLU A 160 -23.01 -16.76 -21.10
C GLU A 160 -22.81 -17.20 -19.64
N PRO A 161 -23.81 -17.86 -19.02
CA PRO A 161 -23.65 -18.46 -17.70
C PRO A 161 -22.49 -19.46 -17.68
N ALA A 162 -21.69 -19.42 -16.59
CA ALA A 162 -20.59 -20.33 -16.40
C ALA A 162 -20.61 -20.92 -14.99
N ASP A 163 -20.27 -22.19 -14.85
CA ASP A 163 -20.12 -22.83 -13.54
C ASP A 163 -18.93 -22.25 -12.79
N ARG A 164 -17.86 -21.95 -13.54
CA ARG A 164 -16.61 -21.37 -13.03
C ARG A 164 -15.97 -20.45 -14.08
N ALA A 165 -15.52 -19.28 -13.65
CA ALA A 165 -14.72 -18.36 -14.45
C ALA A 165 -13.28 -18.37 -13.95
N PRO A 166 -12.27 -18.72 -14.77
CA PRO A 166 -10.86 -18.62 -14.42
C PRO A 166 -10.35 -17.20 -14.62
N ALA A 167 -9.21 -16.87 -13.95
CA ALA A 167 -8.48 -15.62 -14.17
C ALA A 167 -8.09 -15.41 -15.65
N GLY A 168 -7.89 -14.13 -16.01
CA GLY A 168 -7.59 -13.69 -17.36
C GLY A 168 -8.84 -13.30 -18.19
N GLN A 169 -10.02 -13.32 -17.58
CA GLN A 169 -11.27 -13.02 -18.25
C GLN A 169 -11.98 -11.82 -17.64
N ARG A 170 -12.80 -11.15 -18.45
CA ARG A 170 -13.79 -10.21 -17.96
C ARG A 170 -15.05 -10.97 -17.56
N VAL A 171 -15.44 -10.84 -16.30
CA VAL A 171 -16.46 -11.66 -15.67
C VAL A 171 -17.59 -10.78 -15.15
N ALA A 172 -18.85 -11.22 -15.32
CA ALA A 172 -19.99 -10.68 -14.60
C ALA A 172 -20.31 -11.58 -13.40
N VAL A 173 -20.42 -10.97 -12.21
CA VAL A 173 -20.67 -11.68 -10.95
C VAL A 173 -21.95 -11.14 -10.32
N ASN A 174 -22.90 -12.01 -10.11
CA ASN A 174 -24.11 -11.72 -9.36
C ASN A 174 -23.84 -11.94 -7.87
N LEU A 175 -24.06 -10.92 -7.06
CA LEU A 175 -23.73 -10.89 -5.63
C LEU A 175 -24.96 -10.92 -4.75
N VAL A 176 -24.86 -11.61 -3.61
CA VAL A 176 -25.81 -11.60 -2.51
C VAL A 176 -25.17 -10.96 -1.31
N GLY A 177 -25.95 -10.18 -0.56
CA GLY A 177 -25.48 -9.52 0.68
C GLY A 177 -24.99 -8.09 0.47
N VAL A 178 -25.16 -7.53 -0.75
CA VAL A 178 -24.73 -6.17 -1.06
C VAL A 178 -25.71 -5.47 -2.00
N GLY A 179 -25.99 -4.20 -1.73
CA GLY A 179 -26.76 -3.32 -2.59
C GLY A 179 -25.89 -2.70 -3.71
N ARG A 180 -26.54 -2.21 -4.77
CA ARG A 180 -25.86 -1.59 -5.92
C ARG A 180 -24.89 -0.45 -5.53
N TYR A 181 -25.27 0.36 -4.53
CA TYR A 181 -24.49 1.54 -4.11
C TYR A 181 -23.39 1.20 -3.10
N GLU A 182 -23.32 -0.05 -2.67
CA GLU A 182 -22.34 -0.53 -1.69
C GLU A 182 -21.18 -1.27 -2.35
N VAL A 183 -21.20 -1.45 -3.66
CA VAL A 183 -20.11 -1.97 -4.48
C VAL A 183 -20.09 -1.27 -5.82
N GLY A 184 -18.93 -0.83 -6.27
CA GLY A 184 -18.81 -0.04 -7.49
C GLY A 184 -17.45 -0.10 -8.15
N ARG A 185 -17.31 0.71 -9.20
CA ARG A 185 -16.02 0.85 -9.88
C ARG A 185 -14.93 1.27 -8.91
N GLY A 186 -13.82 0.59 -8.95
CA GLY A 186 -12.67 0.82 -8.09
C GLY A 186 -12.58 -0.14 -6.91
N ASP A 187 -13.65 -0.88 -6.63
CA ASP A 187 -13.63 -1.92 -5.61
C ASP A 187 -13.00 -3.22 -6.12
N VAL A 188 -12.55 -4.03 -5.19
CA VAL A 188 -11.94 -5.32 -5.47
C VAL A 188 -12.76 -6.40 -4.76
N LEU A 189 -13.21 -7.41 -5.52
CA LEU A 189 -13.71 -8.64 -4.91
C LEU A 189 -12.52 -9.56 -4.66
N ALA A 190 -12.26 -9.86 -3.41
CA ALA A 190 -11.16 -10.70 -2.97
C ALA A 190 -11.68 -12.01 -2.39
N GLY A 191 -11.09 -13.14 -2.81
CA GLY A 191 -11.34 -14.44 -2.19
C GLY A 191 -10.77 -14.50 -0.77
N ARG A 192 -11.32 -15.37 0.09
CA ARG A 192 -10.77 -15.60 1.42
C ARG A 192 -9.31 -16.07 1.31
N GLY A 193 -8.43 -15.50 2.11
CA GLY A 193 -7.01 -15.81 2.09
C GLY A 193 -6.19 -15.10 1.01
N ALA A 194 -6.77 -14.14 0.27
CA ALA A 194 -6.04 -13.35 -0.70
C ALA A 194 -4.95 -12.45 -0.09
N GLY A 195 -4.96 -12.23 1.22
CA GLY A 195 -3.96 -11.40 1.91
C GLY A 195 -3.99 -9.93 1.46
N LEU A 196 -5.11 -9.49 0.86
CA LEU A 196 -5.28 -8.14 0.37
C LEU A 196 -5.93 -7.27 1.43
N GLU A 197 -5.31 -6.12 1.70
CA GLU A 197 -5.81 -5.14 2.66
C GLU A 197 -5.78 -3.75 2.04
N PRO A 198 -6.68 -2.84 2.44
CA PRO A 198 -6.61 -1.44 2.05
C PRO A 198 -5.36 -0.76 2.61
N THR A 199 -4.72 0.06 1.80
CA THR A 199 -3.52 0.78 2.20
C THR A 199 -3.57 2.25 1.81
N PHE A 200 -2.99 3.12 2.65
CA PHE A 200 -2.78 4.55 2.38
C PHE A 200 -1.33 4.85 1.96
N ARG A 201 -0.49 3.83 1.80
CA ARG A 201 0.91 4.00 1.40
C ARG A 201 1.36 2.82 0.55
N LEU A 202 2.17 3.14 -0.46
CA LEU A 202 2.83 2.15 -1.30
C LEU A 202 4.30 2.56 -1.43
N ASP A 203 5.24 1.64 -1.23
CA ASP A 203 6.59 1.83 -1.72
C ASP A 203 6.67 1.27 -3.14
N VAL A 204 7.15 2.07 -4.06
CA VAL A 204 7.12 1.77 -5.49
C VAL A 204 8.45 2.05 -6.17
N GLU A 205 8.68 1.35 -7.26
CA GLU A 205 9.69 1.70 -8.26
C GLU A 205 9.00 2.44 -9.40
N LEU A 206 9.42 3.66 -9.72
CA LEU A 206 8.89 4.46 -10.81
C LEU A 206 9.84 4.45 -12.03
N ASN A 207 9.27 4.45 -13.23
CA ASN A 207 10.02 4.54 -14.49
C ASN A 207 10.24 5.99 -14.97
N PHE A 208 9.85 6.97 -14.18
CA PHE A 208 10.07 8.40 -14.39
C PHE A 208 10.56 9.06 -13.11
N ARG A 209 11.03 10.29 -13.19
CA ARG A 209 11.58 11.02 -12.04
C ARG A 209 10.69 12.21 -11.70
N PRO A 210 9.83 12.09 -10.66
CA PRO A 210 9.06 13.21 -10.12
C PRO A 210 9.89 14.06 -9.16
N GLU A 211 9.27 15.15 -8.64
CA GLU A 211 9.82 15.93 -7.54
C GLU A 211 9.24 15.47 -6.19
N HIS A 212 10.05 15.66 -5.13
CA HIS A 212 9.60 15.35 -3.76
C HIS A 212 8.45 16.28 -3.37
N GLY A 213 7.33 15.70 -2.94
CA GLY A 213 6.14 16.45 -2.54
C GLY A 213 5.11 16.64 -3.64
N ASP A 214 5.42 16.26 -4.89
CA ASP A 214 4.47 16.32 -6.00
C ASP A 214 3.15 15.67 -5.63
N ARG A 215 2.06 16.34 -6.03
CA ARG A 215 0.71 15.81 -5.93
C ARG A 215 0.29 15.22 -7.27
N VAL A 216 -0.01 13.94 -7.27
CA VAL A 216 -0.33 13.14 -8.46
C VAL A 216 -1.63 12.37 -8.28
N GLN A 217 -2.16 11.84 -9.38
CA GLN A 217 -3.24 10.86 -9.40
C GLN A 217 -2.65 9.49 -9.70
N VAL A 218 -2.83 8.56 -8.79
CA VAL A 218 -2.37 7.17 -8.91
C VAL A 218 -3.53 6.30 -9.34
N HIS A 219 -3.37 5.55 -10.41
CA HIS A 219 -4.35 4.59 -10.90
C HIS A 219 -3.83 3.18 -10.67
N HIS A 220 -4.66 2.35 -10.05
CA HIS A 220 -4.39 0.93 -9.84
C HIS A 220 -5.67 0.11 -10.08
N GLY A 221 -5.61 -0.89 -10.96
CA GLY A 221 -6.81 -1.59 -11.39
C GLY A 221 -7.83 -0.61 -11.97
N THR A 222 -9.02 -0.61 -11.40
CA THR A 222 -10.12 0.28 -11.79
C THR A 222 -10.27 1.49 -10.86
N ARG A 223 -9.46 1.58 -9.78
CA ARG A 223 -9.48 2.64 -8.77
C ARG A 223 -8.41 3.67 -9.04
N GLU A 224 -8.71 4.90 -8.63
CA GLU A 224 -7.75 6.00 -8.63
C GLU A 224 -7.74 6.67 -7.27
N ALA A 225 -6.58 7.19 -6.87
CA ALA A 225 -6.42 7.91 -5.61
C ALA A 225 -5.42 9.06 -5.78
N PRO A 226 -5.73 10.27 -5.27
CA PRO A 226 -4.73 11.32 -5.16
C PRO A 226 -3.64 10.89 -4.19
N ALA A 227 -2.39 11.26 -4.49
CA ALA A 227 -1.23 10.91 -3.66
C ALA A 227 -0.20 12.04 -3.63
N ARG A 228 0.62 12.05 -2.57
CA ARG A 228 1.86 12.82 -2.52
C ARG A 228 3.05 11.88 -2.63
N LEU A 229 4.01 12.29 -3.44
CA LEU A 229 5.25 11.56 -3.67
C LEU A 229 6.30 11.93 -2.62
N ALA A 230 6.90 10.92 -1.98
CA ALA A 230 8.03 11.11 -1.08
C ALA A 230 9.22 10.31 -1.61
N GLU A 231 10.32 11.00 -1.89
CA GLU A 231 11.55 10.38 -2.37
C GLU A 231 12.15 9.47 -1.30
N LEU A 232 12.52 8.25 -1.70
CA LEU A 232 13.26 7.31 -0.88
C LEU A 232 14.71 7.16 -1.34
N GLY A 233 14.96 7.41 -2.63
CA GLY A 233 16.27 7.38 -3.26
C GLY A 233 16.25 6.73 -4.64
N GLY A 234 16.89 7.37 -5.62
CA GLY A 234 16.97 6.90 -7.00
C GLY A 234 15.59 6.74 -7.65
N ARG A 235 15.25 5.51 -8.01
CA ARG A 235 13.96 5.15 -8.63
C ARG A 235 12.85 4.77 -7.62
N PHE A 236 13.16 4.75 -6.32
CA PHE A 236 12.25 4.32 -5.27
C PHE A 236 11.54 5.50 -4.63
N TRP A 237 10.23 5.38 -4.50
CA TRP A 237 9.33 6.40 -4.00
C TRP A 237 8.29 5.80 -3.05
N GLN A 238 7.85 6.58 -2.07
CA GLN A 238 6.67 6.26 -1.30
C GLN A 238 5.50 7.12 -1.77
N LEU A 239 4.44 6.46 -2.21
CA LEU A 239 3.15 7.10 -2.48
C LEU A 239 2.37 7.21 -1.18
N ARG A 240 1.98 8.42 -0.81
CA ARG A 240 1.13 8.73 0.35
C ARG A 240 -0.24 9.09 -0.16
N LEU A 241 -1.14 8.13 -0.11
CA LEU A 241 -2.47 8.20 -0.72
C LEU A 241 -3.44 8.98 0.18
N GLU A 242 -4.33 9.76 -0.43
CA GLU A 242 -5.42 10.46 0.25
C GLU A 242 -6.66 9.55 0.42
N GLN A 243 -6.77 8.51 -0.40
CA GLN A 243 -7.79 7.46 -0.34
C GLN A 243 -7.12 6.08 -0.42
N PRO A 244 -7.71 5.04 0.19
CA PRO A 244 -7.08 3.73 0.21
C PRO A 244 -7.11 3.06 -1.18
N LEU A 245 -6.02 2.38 -1.51
CA LEU A 245 -5.93 1.43 -2.62
C LEU A 245 -5.79 0.01 -2.06
N VAL A 246 -6.14 -0.97 -2.89
CA VAL A 246 -5.95 -2.40 -2.60
C VAL A 246 -4.97 -2.93 -3.63
N ALA A 247 -3.72 -3.12 -3.23
CA ALA A 247 -2.63 -3.51 -4.11
C ALA A 247 -1.85 -4.70 -3.54
N ALA A 248 -1.20 -5.46 -4.40
CA ALA A 248 -0.25 -6.50 -4.04
C ALA A 248 1.16 -6.15 -4.54
N GLN A 249 2.17 -6.81 -3.98
CA GLN A 249 3.54 -6.69 -4.49
C GLN A 249 3.59 -7.17 -5.94
N GLY A 250 4.29 -6.42 -6.80
CA GLY A 250 4.40 -6.68 -8.22
C GLY A 250 3.31 -6.03 -9.08
N ASP A 251 2.26 -5.49 -8.47
CA ASP A 251 1.21 -4.79 -9.22
C ASP A 251 1.76 -3.56 -9.94
N ARG A 252 1.21 -3.30 -11.12
CA ARG A 252 1.51 -2.10 -11.91
C ARG A 252 0.57 -0.96 -11.55
N ILE A 253 1.13 0.25 -11.51
CA ILE A 253 0.39 1.49 -11.32
C ILE A 253 0.68 2.46 -12.47
N VAL A 254 -0.29 3.32 -12.75
CA VAL A 254 -0.11 4.47 -13.64
C VAL A 254 -0.18 5.73 -12.80
N VAL A 255 0.78 6.62 -13.01
CA VAL A 255 0.86 7.91 -12.30
C VAL A 255 0.59 9.01 -13.31
N ARG A 256 -0.39 9.86 -12.99
CA ARG A 256 -0.81 10.97 -13.83
C ARG A 256 -0.70 12.29 -13.08
N ARG A 257 -0.51 13.37 -13.83
CA ARG A 257 -0.62 14.73 -13.31
C ARG A 257 -2.08 15.02 -12.97
N VAL A 258 -2.32 15.82 -11.92
CA VAL A 258 -3.68 16.21 -11.53
C VAL A 258 -4.25 17.23 -12.53
N ALA A 259 -3.44 18.19 -12.97
CA ALA A 259 -3.85 19.23 -13.92
C ALA A 259 -2.63 19.81 -14.67
N PRO A 260 -2.62 19.82 -16.01
CA PRO A 260 -3.53 19.07 -16.89
C PRO A 260 -3.34 17.56 -16.72
N PRO A 261 -4.37 16.73 -17.01
CA PRO A 261 -4.33 15.28 -16.78
C PRO A 261 -3.50 14.56 -17.85
N ASP A 262 -2.21 14.50 -17.61
CA ASP A 262 -1.17 13.89 -18.45
C ASP A 262 -0.62 12.64 -17.78
N THR A 263 -0.30 11.58 -18.53
CA THR A 263 0.41 10.42 -17.99
C THR A 263 1.89 10.76 -17.79
N LEU A 264 2.35 10.73 -16.54
CA LEU A 264 3.75 10.96 -16.17
C LEU A 264 4.60 9.71 -16.37
N GLY A 265 4.01 8.55 -16.19
CA GLY A 265 4.64 7.25 -16.31
C GLY A 265 3.97 6.20 -15.45
N GLY A 266 4.69 5.15 -15.13
CA GLY A 266 4.21 4.04 -14.34
C GLY A 266 5.19 3.61 -13.27
N GLY A 267 4.78 2.58 -12.56
CA GLY A 267 5.60 1.97 -11.55
C GLY A 267 5.15 0.58 -11.16
N THR A 268 5.99 -0.06 -10.36
CA THR A 268 5.70 -1.37 -9.76
C THR A 268 5.60 -1.21 -8.25
N VAL A 269 4.58 -1.78 -7.65
CA VAL A 269 4.42 -1.85 -6.20
C VAL A 269 5.44 -2.83 -5.63
N LEU A 270 6.33 -2.36 -4.77
CA LEU A 270 7.34 -3.17 -4.10
C LEU A 270 6.90 -3.56 -2.68
N ASP A 271 6.23 -2.64 -1.98
CA ASP A 271 5.65 -2.87 -0.67
C ASP A 271 4.24 -2.26 -0.63
N PRO A 272 3.18 -3.09 -0.50
CA PRO A 272 1.81 -2.58 -0.43
C PRO A 272 1.43 -2.03 0.95
N HIS A 273 2.20 -2.32 2.02
CA HIS A 273 1.89 -1.92 3.40
C HIS A 273 3.09 -1.32 4.14
N PRO A 274 3.82 -0.36 3.54
CA PRO A 274 4.98 0.20 4.20
C PRO A 274 4.58 1.09 5.38
N ARG A 275 5.43 1.14 6.40
CA ARG A 275 5.36 2.21 7.40
C ARG A 275 5.72 3.53 6.73
N ARG A 276 5.28 4.66 7.30
CA ARG A 276 5.76 5.96 6.86
C ARG A 276 7.24 6.09 7.20
N HIS A 277 8.07 6.24 6.17
CA HIS A 277 9.51 6.43 6.33
C HIS A 277 10.05 7.43 5.29
N GLY A 278 11.28 7.83 5.45
CA GLY A 278 12.06 8.60 4.49
C GLY A 278 13.19 7.76 3.90
N PRO A 279 14.14 8.39 3.19
CA PRO A 279 15.30 7.73 2.65
C PRO A 279 16.16 7.11 3.76
N SER A 280 16.50 5.83 3.59
CA SER A 280 17.48 5.14 4.44
C SER A 280 18.17 4.05 3.62
N ARG A 281 19.40 3.71 3.98
CA ARG A 281 20.17 2.66 3.30
C ARG A 281 19.46 1.32 3.36
N ASP A 282 18.92 0.96 4.51
CA ASP A 282 18.23 -0.32 4.71
C ASP A 282 16.94 -0.41 3.88
N ALA A 283 16.19 0.70 3.78
CA ALA A 283 15.01 0.76 2.93
C ALA A 283 15.38 0.58 1.45
N ILE A 284 16.43 1.24 0.97
CA ILE A 284 16.88 1.11 -0.42
C ILE A 284 17.31 -0.32 -0.71
N VAL A 285 18.14 -0.93 0.14
CA VAL A 285 18.59 -2.33 -0.04
C VAL A 285 17.41 -3.30 -0.09
N ARG A 286 16.43 -3.12 0.80
CA ARG A 286 15.20 -3.93 0.78
C ARG A 286 14.40 -3.75 -0.51
N LEU A 287 14.20 -2.50 -0.95
CA LEU A 287 13.45 -2.20 -2.18
C LEU A 287 14.18 -2.70 -3.43
N GLU A 288 15.51 -2.62 -3.49
CA GLU A 288 16.30 -3.20 -4.56
C GLU A 288 16.15 -4.73 -4.65
N ARG A 289 16.12 -5.43 -3.53
CA ARG A 289 15.86 -6.87 -3.50
C ARG A 289 14.46 -7.19 -4.03
N ARG A 290 13.44 -6.50 -3.51
CA ARG A 290 12.05 -6.69 -3.94
C ARG A 290 11.86 -6.36 -5.44
N SER A 291 12.54 -5.35 -5.95
CA SER A 291 12.54 -5.01 -7.38
C SER A 291 13.13 -6.13 -8.27
N ARG A 292 14.05 -6.92 -7.75
CA ARG A 292 14.59 -8.13 -8.41
C ARG A 292 13.77 -9.40 -8.17
N GLY A 293 12.65 -9.30 -7.44
CA GLY A 293 11.83 -10.47 -7.07
C GLY A 293 12.48 -11.36 -6.02
N GLU A 294 13.51 -10.86 -5.32
CA GLU A 294 14.14 -11.60 -4.23
C GLU A 294 13.28 -11.52 -2.96
N PRO A 295 13.11 -12.62 -2.21
CA PRO A 295 12.40 -12.58 -0.94
C PRO A 295 13.12 -11.68 0.06
N ASP A 296 12.35 -11.03 0.94
CA ASP A 296 12.94 -10.32 2.07
C ASP A 296 13.84 -11.29 2.88
N PRO A 297 14.98 -10.84 3.39
CA PRO A 297 15.75 -11.65 4.32
C PRO A 297 14.84 -12.02 5.50
N PRO A 298 14.99 -13.23 6.04
CA PRO A 298 14.29 -13.57 7.25
C PRO A 298 14.55 -12.45 8.26
N PRO A 299 13.51 -12.00 9.01
CA PRO A 299 13.71 -10.96 10.00
C PRO A 299 14.93 -11.36 10.82
N GLU A 300 15.95 -10.48 10.85
CA GLU A 300 17.06 -10.70 11.79
C GLU A 300 16.41 -11.08 13.12
N PRO A 301 16.82 -12.20 13.73
CA PRO A 301 16.28 -12.57 15.02
C PRO A 301 16.39 -11.31 15.87
N ALA A 302 15.23 -10.82 16.36
CA ALA A 302 15.15 -9.56 17.13
C ALA A 302 16.37 -9.56 18.04
N PRO A 303 17.23 -8.52 18.01
CA PRO A 303 18.49 -8.54 18.74
C PRO A 303 18.11 -9.11 20.09
N LYS A 304 18.63 -10.31 20.40
CA LYS A 304 18.32 -10.99 21.67
C LYS A 304 18.39 -9.87 22.69
N PRO A 305 17.32 -9.64 23.49
CA PRO A 305 17.38 -8.61 24.50
C PRO A 305 18.74 -8.77 25.12
N PRO A 306 19.62 -7.72 25.14
CA PRO A 306 21.01 -7.89 25.46
C PRO A 306 21.00 -8.83 26.66
N THR A 307 21.52 -10.03 26.46
CA THR A 307 21.74 -10.96 27.58
C THR A 307 22.38 -10.05 28.57
N PRO A 308 21.88 -9.90 29.80
CA PRO A 308 22.55 -9.05 30.74
C PRO A 308 23.97 -9.60 30.75
N SER A 309 24.76 -9.09 29.80
CA SER A 309 26.20 -9.26 29.85
C SER A 309 26.47 -8.67 31.19
N ALA A 310 27.06 -9.45 32.04
CA ALA A 310 27.67 -8.94 33.25
C ALA A 310 28.70 -7.91 32.80
N GLN A 311 28.22 -6.76 32.28
CA GLN A 311 28.97 -5.55 32.20
C GLN A 311 29.28 -5.28 33.65
N ARG A 312 30.53 -5.54 34.01
CA ARG A 312 31.06 -4.99 35.24
C ARG A 312 30.52 -3.57 35.28
N PRO A 313 29.78 -3.18 36.34
CA PRO A 313 29.21 -1.86 36.42
C PRO A 313 30.36 -0.88 36.19
N THR A 314 30.26 -0.10 35.12
CA THR A 314 31.20 1.02 34.91
C THR A 314 31.10 1.84 36.17
N PRO A 315 32.16 2.03 36.94
CA PRO A 315 32.07 2.77 38.18
C PRO A 315 31.51 4.15 37.84
N LEU A 316 30.36 4.49 38.41
CA LEU A 316 29.79 5.81 38.24
C LEU A 316 30.72 6.82 38.91
N PHE A 317 30.95 7.93 38.23
CA PHE A 317 31.73 9.02 38.78
C PHE A 317 30.99 9.69 39.95
N PRO A 318 31.68 10.37 40.86
CA PRO A 318 31.12 10.90 42.11
C PRO A 318 29.84 11.76 41.91
N GLU A 319 29.86 12.62 40.85
CA GLU A 319 28.74 13.50 40.53
C GLU A 319 27.48 12.69 40.10
N ALA A 320 27.65 11.59 39.37
CA ALA A 320 26.56 10.72 38.99
C ALA A 320 25.97 10.00 40.23
N LEU A 321 26.79 9.58 41.17
CA LEU A 321 26.33 9.00 42.44
C LEU A 321 25.54 10.02 43.28
N ALA A 322 25.98 11.28 43.31
CA ALA A 322 25.27 12.34 44.01
C ALA A 322 23.89 12.63 43.38
N VAL A 323 23.82 12.63 42.05
CA VAL A 323 22.54 12.77 41.32
C VAL A 323 21.63 11.54 41.55
N GLU A 324 22.17 10.33 41.59
CA GLU A 324 21.43 9.11 41.92
C GLU A 324 20.77 9.18 43.30
N GLU A 325 21.56 9.56 44.32
CA GLU A 325 21.03 9.67 45.68
C GLU A 325 19.92 10.72 45.78
N ARG A 326 20.14 11.89 45.15
CA ARG A 326 19.12 12.94 45.07
C ARG A 326 17.85 12.49 44.41
N LEU A 327 17.93 11.70 43.33
CA LEU A 327 16.75 11.12 42.65
C LEU A 327 16.05 10.05 43.51
N ARG A 328 16.82 9.29 44.29
CA ARG A 328 16.26 8.27 45.19
C ARG A 328 15.55 8.92 46.38
N GLU A 329 16.16 9.90 47.04
CA GLU A 329 15.60 10.62 48.17
C GLU A 329 14.35 11.44 47.81
N SER A 330 14.29 11.98 46.58
CA SER A 330 13.15 12.74 46.08
C SER A 330 11.90 11.91 45.85
N GLY A 331 11.98 10.58 45.87
CA GLY A 331 10.85 9.67 45.86
C GLY A 331 9.91 9.89 44.66
N PHE A 332 8.71 10.41 44.92
CA PHE A 332 7.65 10.57 43.92
C PHE A 332 7.67 11.94 43.20
N GLU A 333 8.46 12.89 43.70
CA GLU A 333 8.62 14.24 43.13
C GLU A 333 10.10 14.56 42.83
N PRO A 334 10.69 13.96 41.79
CA PRO A 334 12.09 14.22 41.46
C PRO A 334 12.29 15.65 40.97
N PRO A 335 13.52 16.21 41.15
CA PRO A 335 13.89 17.50 40.60
C PRO A 335 13.78 17.50 39.08
N LEU A 336 13.60 18.69 38.48
CA LEU A 336 13.52 18.85 37.03
C LEU A 336 14.89 18.66 36.39
N ASN A 337 14.93 18.19 35.15
CA ASN A 337 16.18 17.98 34.40
C ASN A 337 17.14 19.20 34.42
N PRO A 338 16.67 20.47 34.24
CA PRO A 338 17.57 21.62 34.32
C PRO A 338 18.24 21.84 35.66
N GLU A 339 17.78 21.18 36.71
CA GLU A 339 18.33 21.24 38.06
C GLU A 339 19.40 20.17 38.35
N LEU A 340 19.63 19.28 37.35
CA LEU A 340 20.49 18.12 37.44
C LEU A 340 21.56 18.17 36.35
N ASP A 341 22.73 17.61 36.62
CA ASP A 341 23.78 17.48 35.61
C ASP A 341 23.37 16.49 34.50
N GLU A 342 23.42 16.97 33.25
CA GLU A 342 22.95 16.18 32.07
C GLU A 342 23.86 14.95 31.83
N HIS A 343 25.16 15.09 32.06
CA HIS A 343 26.12 14.01 31.88
C HIS A 343 25.94 12.91 32.93
N ALA A 344 25.68 13.29 34.18
CA ALA A 344 25.33 12.38 35.25
C ALA A 344 24.00 11.63 34.98
N LEU A 345 22.99 12.34 34.49
CA LEU A 345 21.73 11.73 34.09
C LEU A 345 21.87 10.72 32.92
N ALA A 346 22.74 11.01 31.95
CA ALA A 346 23.04 10.09 30.86
C ALA A 346 23.72 8.81 31.39
N ALA A 347 24.75 8.95 32.24
CA ALA A 347 25.43 7.82 32.86
C ALA A 347 24.49 6.94 33.71
N LEU A 348 23.58 7.56 34.47
CA LEU A 348 22.58 6.82 35.26
C LEU A 348 21.56 6.08 34.41
N ARG A 349 21.17 6.64 33.26
CA ARG A 349 20.27 5.93 32.31
C ARG A 349 20.98 4.73 31.69
N ASP A 350 22.22 4.91 31.24
CA ASP A 350 23.02 3.84 30.63
C ASP A 350 23.31 2.71 31.65
N ALA A 351 23.49 3.06 32.92
CA ALA A 351 23.59 2.11 34.02
C ALA A 351 22.24 1.49 34.45
N GLY A 352 21.12 1.92 33.87
CA GLY A 352 19.77 1.42 34.21
C GLY A 352 19.29 1.82 35.60
N ARG A 353 19.88 2.86 36.24
CA ARG A 353 19.54 3.34 37.57
C ARG A 353 18.53 4.49 37.55
N ALA A 354 18.44 5.26 36.46
CA ALA A 354 17.42 6.29 36.25
C ALA A 354 16.61 6.02 35.00
N VAL A 355 15.33 6.37 35.03
CA VAL A 355 14.36 6.23 33.93
C VAL A 355 13.80 7.59 33.58
N ARG A 356 13.82 7.95 32.30
CA ARG A 356 13.21 9.18 31.80
C ARG A 356 11.69 9.06 31.77
N VAL A 357 10.99 9.99 32.43
CA VAL A 357 9.53 10.09 32.46
C VAL A 357 9.11 11.43 31.82
N GLY A 358 8.49 11.36 30.65
CA GLY A 358 8.16 12.56 29.88
C GLY A 358 9.41 13.32 29.36
N ARG A 359 9.27 14.65 29.19
CA ARG A 359 10.34 15.47 28.61
C ARG A 359 11.35 16.02 29.64
N GLN A 360 10.93 16.23 30.88
CA GLN A 360 11.66 17.03 31.85
C GLN A 360 11.95 16.33 33.18
N LEU A 361 11.64 15.04 33.31
CA LEU A 361 11.78 14.31 34.57
C LEU A 361 12.59 13.03 34.39
N HIS A 362 13.40 12.72 35.42
CA HIS A 362 14.00 11.41 35.60
C HIS A 362 13.63 10.89 36.99
N TYR A 363 13.24 9.63 37.07
CA TYR A 363 12.99 8.92 38.31
C TYR A 363 14.09 7.91 38.56
N HIS A 364 14.48 7.74 39.82
CA HIS A 364 15.24 6.57 40.21
C HIS A 364 14.41 5.32 40.02
N ARG A 365 15.03 4.22 39.62
CA ARG A 365 14.36 2.95 39.27
C ARG A 365 13.48 2.43 40.42
N GLU A 366 13.94 2.53 41.69
CA GLU A 366 13.21 2.00 42.85
C GLU A 366 11.90 2.75 43.15
N PRO A 367 11.89 4.10 43.30
CA PRO A 367 10.65 4.84 43.43
C PRO A 367 9.67 4.62 42.25
N LEU A 368 10.16 4.55 41.02
CA LEU A 368 9.31 4.33 39.87
C LEU A 368 8.63 2.93 39.88
N ALA A 369 9.37 1.90 40.28
CA ALA A 369 8.83 0.55 40.45
C ALA A 369 7.79 0.46 41.56
N GLU A 370 7.99 1.22 42.65
CA GLU A 370 7.00 1.35 43.74
C GLU A 370 5.72 2.02 43.24
N ILE A 371 5.83 3.11 42.46
CA ILE A 371 4.69 3.79 41.86
C ILE A 371 3.93 2.82 40.96
N GLU A 372 4.61 2.08 40.10
CA GLU A 372 3.99 1.10 39.21
C GLU A 372 3.22 0.03 40.01
N ARG A 373 3.80 -0.49 41.07
CA ARG A 373 3.10 -1.47 41.94
C ARG A 373 1.81 -0.89 42.54
N ARG A 374 1.84 0.34 43.03
CA ARG A 374 0.66 1.02 43.57
C ARG A 374 -0.42 1.24 42.50
N VAL A 375 -0.02 1.70 41.31
CA VAL A 375 -0.95 1.87 40.17
C VAL A 375 -1.61 0.56 39.81
N ARG A 376 -0.86 -0.55 39.73
CA ARG A 376 -1.40 -1.88 39.43
C ARG A 376 -2.38 -2.36 40.50
N ALA A 377 -1.96 -2.30 41.76
CA ALA A 377 -2.81 -2.71 42.89
C ALA A 377 -4.10 -1.88 42.98
N ARG A 378 -4.04 -0.59 42.68
CA ARG A 378 -5.22 0.28 42.67
C ARG A 378 -6.17 -0.10 41.53
N ILE A 379 -5.67 -0.33 40.32
CA ILE A 379 -6.50 -0.73 39.18
C ILE A 379 -7.09 -2.13 39.38
N GLU A 380 -6.35 -3.05 39.95
CA GLU A 380 -6.85 -4.41 40.31
C GLU A 380 -8.00 -4.36 41.31
N ARG A 381 -7.92 -3.46 42.29
CA ARG A 381 -8.96 -3.29 43.32
C ARG A 381 -10.20 -2.55 42.83
N ASP A 382 -10.00 -1.42 42.10
CA ASP A 382 -11.05 -0.45 41.78
C ASP A 382 -11.47 -0.50 40.30
N GLY A 383 -10.83 -1.36 39.48
CA GLY A 383 -11.08 -1.51 38.05
C GLY A 383 -10.45 -0.45 37.16
N SER A 384 -10.08 0.72 37.70
CA SER A 384 -9.42 1.81 36.97
C SER A 384 -8.78 2.81 37.93
N ILE A 385 -7.92 3.69 37.36
CA ILE A 385 -7.33 4.81 38.09
C ILE A 385 -7.43 6.11 37.26
N THR A 386 -7.83 7.20 37.94
CA THR A 386 -7.84 8.54 37.35
C THR A 386 -6.63 9.34 37.76
N LEU A 387 -6.35 10.45 37.07
CA LEU A 387 -5.26 11.36 37.44
C LEU A 387 -5.40 11.92 38.86
N ALA A 388 -6.62 12.27 39.28
CA ALA A 388 -6.89 12.76 40.62
C ALA A 388 -6.59 11.70 41.70
N GLN A 389 -7.00 10.46 41.45
CA GLN A 389 -6.76 9.34 42.35
C GLN A 389 -5.28 9.03 42.51
N LEU A 390 -4.50 9.03 41.39
CA LEU A 390 -3.04 8.82 41.46
C LEU A 390 -2.34 9.95 42.20
N ARG A 391 -2.73 11.20 41.94
CA ARG A 391 -2.20 12.37 42.63
C ARG A 391 -2.39 12.23 44.17
N ASP A 392 -3.59 11.91 44.57
CA ASP A 392 -3.96 11.82 46.01
C ASP A 392 -3.29 10.62 46.69
N GLU A 393 -3.15 9.49 45.98
CA GLU A 393 -2.50 8.28 46.51
C GLU A 393 -0.99 8.43 46.69
N LEU A 394 -0.35 9.16 45.79
CA LEU A 394 1.09 9.43 45.89
C LEU A 394 1.42 10.68 46.70
N GLY A 395 0.43 11.51 47.04
CA GLY A 395 0.63 12.80 47.72
C GLY A 395 1.44 13.78 46.85
N THR A 396 1.29 13.72 45.53
CA THR A 396 2.12 14.47 44.55
C THR A 396 1.28 15.53 43.83
N SER A 397 1.94 16.38 43.07
CA SER A 397 1.25 17.37 42.27
C SER A 397 0.69 16.79 40.95
N ARG A 398 -0.30 17.49 40.37
CA ARG A 398 -0.92 17.09 39.09
C ARG A 398 0.10 16.86 37.95
N LYS A 399 1.18 17.66 37.92
CA LYS A 399 2.25 17.57 36.92
C LYS A 399 2.94 16.21 36.94
N PHE A 400 3.33 15.73 38.12
CA PHE A 400 4.02 14.44 38.27
C PHE A 400 3.06 13.27 38.03
N ALA A 401 1.84 13.32 38.55
CA ALA A 401 0.83 12.29 38.34
C ALA A 401 0.49 12.13 36.83
N GLN A 402 0.40 13.23 36.09
CA GLN A 402 0.14 13.19 34.65
C GLN A 402 1.32 12.56 33.89
N ALA A 403 2.56 13.00 34.17
CA ALA A 403 3.76 12.46 33.51
C ALA A 403 3.92 10.96 33.75
N LEU A 404 3.60 10.48 34.97
CA LEU A 404 3.64 9.06 35.34
C LEU A 404 2.59 8.25 34.59
N LEU A 405 1.33 8.72 34.50
CA LEU A 405 0.28 8.01 33.74
C LEU A 405 0.61 7.94 32.24
N GLU A 406 1.11 9.03 31.66
CA GLU A 406 1.55 9.05 30.27
C GLU A 406 2.74 8.09 30.04
N HIS A 407 3.66 8.00 30.99
CA HIS A 407 4.76 7.04 30.95
C HIS A 407 4.28 5.59 30.99
N PHE A 408 3.34 5.25 31.86
CA PHE A 408 2.79 3.90 31.95
C PHE A 408 1.94 3.54 30.74
N ASP A 409 1.24 4.49 30.12
CA ASP A 409 0.55 4.31 28.86
C ASP A 409 1.55 3.99 27.73
N ALA A 410 2.67 4.75 27.64
CA ALA A 410 3.74 4.53 26.67
C ALA A 410 4.50 3.20 26.89
N ALA A 411 4.72 2.84 28.17
CA ALA A 411 5.34 1.57 28.57
C ALA A 411 4.41 0.36 28.43
N ARG A 412 3.18 0.56 27.92
CA ARG A 412 2.15 -0.48 27.76
C ARG A 412 1.72 -1.18 29.05
N VAL A 413 1.89 -0.53 30.16
CA VAL A 413 1.38 -0.98 31.47
C VAL A 413 -0.10 -0.69 31.59
N THR A 414 -0.50 0.52 31.18
CA THR A 414 -1.89 0.98 31.24
C THR A 414 -2.44 1.33 29.86
N LEU A 415 -3.76 1.47 29.77
CA LEU A 415 -4.51 1.93 28.61
C LEU A 415 -5.47 3.04 29.04
N ARG A 416 -5.40 4.20 28.38
CA ARG A 416 -6.30 5.34 28.60
C ARG A 416 -7.65 5.07 27.97
N ARG A 417 -8.74 5.28 28.71
CA ARG A 417 -10.12 5.22 28.25
C ARG A 417 -10.63 6.60 27.79
N PRO A 418 -11.77 6.65 27.07
CA PRO A 418 -12.38 7.93 26.68
C PRO A 418 -12.76 8.86 27.83
N ASP A 419 -13.02 8.32 29.03
CA ASP A 419 -13.31 9.03 30.28
C ASP A 419 -12.06 9.46 31.05
N ASP A 420 -10.88 9.41 30.42
CA ASP A 420 -9.57 9.72 31.00
C ASP A 420 -9.11 8.78 32.12
N ALA A 421 -9.86 7.75 32.49
CA ALA A 421 -9.41 6.71 33.41
C ALA A 421 -8.43 5.74 32.72
N ARG A 422 -7.54 5.11 33.47
CA ARG A 422 -6.60 4.09 33.01
C ARG A 422 -6.95 2.73 33.57
N VAL A 423 -6.80 1.72 32.75
CA VAL A 423 -6.96 0.30 33.11
C VAL A 423 -5.70 -0.46 32.79
N LEU A 424 -5.48 -1.62 33.41
CA LEU A 424 -4.36 -2.47 33.05
C LEU A 424 -4.53 -3.01 31.63
N ARG A 425 -3.45 -2.99 30.85
CA ARG A 425 -3.42 -3.63 29.55
C ARG A 425 -3.34 -5.14 29.76
N ARG A 426 -4.30 -5.90 29.23
CA ARG A 426 -4.23 -7.35 29.21
C ARG A 426 -3.00 -7.77 28.41
N ARG A 427 -2.16 -8.64 28.95
CA ARG A 427 -1.13 -9.37 28.18
C ARG A 427 -1.88 -10.38 27.30
N GLU A 428 -1.84 -10.18 25.97
CA GLU A 428 -2.14 -11.23 25.00
C GLU A 428 -0.97 -12.21 24.95
#